data_8b9a0cb99920ff761736ec10bc61a1cd
#
_entry.id   8b9a0cb99920ff761736ec10bc61a1cd
#
_cell.length_a   1.000
_cell.length_b   1.000
_cell.length_c   1.000
_cell.angle_alpha   90.00
_cell.angle_beta   90.00
_cell.angle_gamma   90.00
#
_symmetry.space_group_name_H-M   'P 1'
#
loop_
_entity.id
_entity.type
_entity.pdbx_description
1 polymer ?
#
loop_
_entity_poly.entity_id
_entity_poly.type
_entity_poly.pdbx_seq_one_letter_code
_entity_poly.pdbx_strand_id
1 'polypeptide(L)'
;PFLRPDTGVFIADTQQVIPPFACRNRDFYANPAYATETPAEIIDMVSDGFALDAGRMAEELGNARAANTILLGTMSAAMDFPLEEWLSVLNQFVPKGTEEINRQAFLLGREWVEKTRLEPKEATTVRALEQQPVQPKINVRLEITREWCKSCDICVKLCPERCLDLDEQQIVRLKDPAACTGCRICEWLCPDFAIAVHHENSTATEVSA
;
A
#
# COMPACT_ATOMS: atom_id res chain seq x y z
N PRO A 1 6.01 7.41 3.35
CA PRO A 1 7.30 7.77 3.93
C PRO A 1 8.48 7.09 3.22
N PHE A 2 8.25 6.09 2.33
CA PHE A 2 9.31 5.36 1.62
C PHE A 2 9.40 5.73 0.12
N LEU A 3 8.35 6.29 -0.46
CA LEU A 3 8.31 6.75 -1.84
C LEU A 3 8.59 8.25 -1.89
N ARG A 4 9.59 8.65 -2.68
CA ARG A 4 9.90 10.08 -2.92
C ARG A 4 9.11 10.54 -4.13
N PRO A 5 8.35 11.64 -4.04
CA PRO A 5 7.54 12.13 -5.14
C PRO A 5 8.37 12.56 -6.36
N ASP A 6 9.55 13.09 -6.14
CA ASP A 6 10.44 13.69 -7.15
C ASP A 6 11.38 12.69 -7.84
N THR A 7 11.81 11.64 -7.13
CA THR A 7 12.83 10.69 -7.61
C THR A 7 12.43 9.23 -7.47
N GLY A 8 11.30 8.96 -6.80
CA GLY A 8 10.81 7.61 -6.62
C GLY A 8 10.12 7.09 -7.88
N VAL A 9 10.20 5.78 -8.08
CA VAL A 9 9.45 5.08 -9.12
C VAL A 9 8.36 4.24 -8.46
N PHE A 10 7.13 4.37 -8.93
CA PHE A 10 6.00 3.57 -8.49
C PHE A 10 5.57 2.63 -9.60
N ILE A 11 5.49 1.33 -9.29
CA ILE A 11 5.02 0.31 -10.23
C ILE A 11 3.95 -0.52 -9.53
N ALA A 12 2.79 -0.65 -10.16
CA ALA A 12 1.69 -1.45 -9.64
C ALA A 12 1.10 -2.37 -10.71
N ASP A 13 0.67 -3.55 -10.29
CA ASP A 13 -0.27 -4.36 -11.06
C ASP A 13 -1.70 -3.88 -10.77
N THR A 14 -2.49 -3.71 -11.81
CA THR A 14 -3.91 -3.36 -11.68
C THR A 14 -4.80 -4.57 -11.37
N GLN A 15 -4.22 -5.78 -11.31
CA GLN A 15 -4.94 -6.98 -10.93
C GLN A 15 -5.52 -6.83 -9.52
N GLN A 16 -6.84 -7.04 -9.40
CA GLN A 16 -7.54 -6.94 -8.14
C GLN A 16 -7.64 -8.31 -7.48
N VAL A 17 -6.98 -8.47 -6.35
CA VAL A 17 -7.11 -9.66 -5.51
C VAL A 17 -7.73 -9.24 -4.18
N ILE A 18 -8.98 -9.61 -3.95
CA ILE A 18 -9.66 -9.33 -2.68
C ILE A 18 -9.36 -10.47 -1.73
N PRO A 19 -8.53 -10.28 -0.70
CA PRO A 19 -8.26 -11.32 0.29
C PRO A 19 -9.54 -11.69 1.03
N PRO A 20 -9.77 -12.98 1.36
CA PRO A 20 -10.97 -13.43 2.06
C PRO A 20 -11.24 -12.71 3.39
N PHE A 21 -10.20 -12.14 4.00
CA PHE A 21 -10.26 -11.45 5.29
C PHE A 21 -10.25 -9.93 5.19
N ALA A 22 -10.19 -9.36 3.99
CA ALA A 22 -10.16 -7.91 3.78
C ALA A 22 -11.53 -7.23 3.94
N CYS A 23 -12.58 -8.00 4.19
CA CYS A 23 -13.89 -7.46 4.53
C CYS A 23 -13.81 -6.78 5.92
N ARG A 24 -13.46 -5.52 5.94
CA ARG A 24 -13.45 -4.67 7.16
C ARG A 24 -14.81 -4.59 7.83
N ASN A 25 -15.84 -4.72 7.05
CA ASN A 25 -17.20 -4.71 7.55
C ASN A 25 -17.62 -6.16 7.78
N ARG A 26 -17.66 -6.59 9.03
CA ARG A 26 -18.17 -7.90 9.43
C ARG A 26 -19.69 -7.98 9.42
N ASP A 27 -20.37 -6.97 8.91
CA ASP A 27 -21.79 -6.99 8.69
C ASP A 27 -22.13 -8.03 7.62
N PHE A 28 -23.15 -8.81 7.88
CA PHE A 28 -23.53 -10.04 7.15
C PHE A 28 -23.77 -9.84 5.64
N TYR A 29 -23.82 -8.60 5.14
CA TYR A 29 -24.09 -8.26 3.73
C TYR A 29 -23.15 -7.18 3.18
N ALA A 30 -22.03 -6.89 3.85
CA ALA A 30 -21.10 -5.89 3.36
C ALA A 30 -20.33 -6.41 2.14
N ASN A 31 -20.53 -5.79 0.99
CA ASN A 31 -19.65 -5.98 -0.15
C ASN A 31 -18.28 -5.36 0.17
N PRO A 32 -17.18 -6.09 -0.01
CA PRO A 32 -15.85 -5.52 0.15
C PRO A 32 -15.66 -4.40 -0.88
N ALA A 33 -15.44 -3.17 -0.43
CA ALA A 33 -15.04 -2.08 -1.29
C ALA A 33 -13.53 -2.23 -1.58
N TYR A 34 -13.19 -2.46 -2.84
CA TYR A 34 -11.80 -2.44 -3.30
C TYR A 34 -11.44 -1.01 -3.74
N ALA A 35 -10.32 -0.50 -3.27
CA ALA A 35 -9.85 0.83 -3.62
C ALA A 35 -9.22 0.82 -5.03
N THR A 36 -10.04 0.87 -6.05
CA THR A 36 -9.62 0.81 -7.48
C THR A 36 -8.82 2.02 -7.91
N GLU A 37 -9.07 3.18 -7.30
CA GLU A 37 -8.46 4.47 -7.67
C GLU A 37 -7.06 4.67 -7.06
N THR A 38 -6.68 3.87 -6.06
CA THR A 38 -5.41 4.07 -5.33
C THR A 38 -4.17 4.06 -6.23
N PRO A 39 -4.02 3.17 -7.24
CA PRO A 39 -2.86 3.25 -8.13
C PRO A 39 -2.79 4.57 -8.91
N ALA A 40 -3.91 5.08 -9.41
CA ALA A 40 -3.98 6.35 -10.12
C ALA A 40 -3.63 7.53 -9.19
N GLU A 41 -4.18 7.56 -7.98
CA GLU A 41 -3.87 8.57 -6.98
C GLU A 41 -2.38 8.62 -6.64
N ILE A 42 -1.71 7.47 -6.55
CA ILE A 42 -0.27 7.41 -6.28
C ILE A 42 0.53 7.86 -7.51
N ILE A 43 0.12 7.48 -8.72
CA ILE A 43 0.75 7.89 -9.97
C ILE A 43 0.72 9.42 -10.12
N ASP A 44 -0.37 10.05 -9.72
CA ASP A 44 -0.51 11.52 -9.72
C ASP A 44 0.43 12.22 -8.73
N MET A 45 0.91 11.50 -7.72
CA MET A 45 1.80 12.02 -6.66
C MET A 45 3.28 11.85 -6.97
N VAL A 46 3.66 11.06 -7.97
CA VAL A 46 5.05 10.73 -8.30
C VAL A 46 5.40 11.16 -9.72
N SER A 47 6.67 11.52 -9.93
CA SER A 47 7.14 11.91 -11.26
C SER A 47 7.17 10.73 -12.24
N ASP A 48 7.45 9.52 -11.75
CA ASP A 48 7.60 8.31 -12.56
C ASP A 48 6.74 7.17 -11.98
N GLY A 49 5.49 7.07 -12.42
CA GLY A 49 4.50 6.10 -11.95
C GLY A 49 3.91 5.29 -13.08
N PHE A 50 3.76 3.96 -12.83
CA PHE A 50 3.26 2.99 -13.81
C PHE A 50 2.25 2.05 -13.16
N ALA A 51 1.09 1.86 -13.81
CA ALA A 51 0.12 0.85 -13.45
C ALA A 51 -0.27 0.07 -14.71
N LEU A 52 -0.10 -1.25 -14.69
CA LEU A 52 -0.34 -2.12 -15.84
C LEU A 52 -1.08 -3.39 -15.39
N ASP A 53 -1.86 -3.96 -16.30
CA ASP A 53 -2.49 -5.27 -16.09
C ASP A 53 -1.54 -6.37 -16.59
N ALA A 54 -0.59 -6.75 -15.73
CA ALA A 54 0.40 -7.75 -16.06
C ALA A 54 -0.22 -9.14 -16.27
N GLY A 55 -1.34 -9.42 -15.59
CA GLY A 55 -2.09 -10.67 -15.75
C GLY A 55 -2.63 -10.81 -17.17
N ARG A 56 -3.37 -9.82 -17.66
CA ARG A 56 -3.90 -9.80 -19.03
C ARG A 56 -2.79 -9.86 -20.07
N MET A 57 -1.73 -9.08 -19.91
CA MET A 57 -0.59 -9.10 -20.82
C MET A 57 0.08 -10.48 -20.89
N ALA A 58 0.16 -11.19 -19.77
CA ALA A 58 0.71 -12.55 -19.72
C ALA A 58 -0.23 -13.58 -20.37
N GLU A 59 -1.53 -13.42 -20.23
CA GLU A 59 -2.52 -14.25 -20.93
C GLU A 59 -2.45 -14.07 -22.44
N GLU A 60 -2.30 -12.85 -22.92
CA GLU A 60 -2.11 -12.51 -24.35
C GLU A 60 -0.82 -13.13 -24.92
N LEU A 61 0.23 -13.26 -24.11
CA LEU A 61 1.44 -14.02 -24.44
C LEU A 61 1.24 -15.54 -24.42
N GLY A 62 0.09 -16.03 -23.93
CA GLY A 62 -0.24 -17.44 -23.83
C GLY A 62 0.23 -18.11 -22.53
N ASN A 63 0.69 -17.37 -21.52
CA ASN A 63 1.10 -17.93 -20.23
C ASN A 63 0.85 -16.97 -19.06
N ALA A 64 -0.29 -17.08 -18.41
CA ALA A 64 -0.67 -16.25 -17.25
C ALA A 64 0.37 -16.25 -16.11
N ARG A 65 1.20 -17.28 -16.00
CA ARG A 65 2.26 -17.37 -14.97
C ARG A 65 3.44 -16.42 -15.24
N ALA A 66 3.54 -15.85 -16.43
CA ALA A 66 4.59 -14.89 -16.79
C ALA A 66 4.33 -13.45 -16.31
N ALA A 67 3.18 -13.17 -15.67
CA ALA A 67 2.81 -11.84 -15.16
C ALA A 67 3.90 -11.21 -14.27
N ASN A 68 4.46 -11.99 -13.33
CA ASN A 68 5.55 -11.49 -12.49
C ASN A 68 6.81 -11.12 -13.28
N THR A 69 7.06 -11.81 -14.40
CA THR A 69 8.21 -11.52 -15.27
C THR A 69 7.97 -10.23 -16.07
N ILE A 70 6.74 -9.93 -16.45
CA ILE A 70 6.37 -8.64 -17.04
C ILE A 70 6.64 -7.52 -16.04
N LEU A 71 6.18 -7.65 -14.80
CA LEU A 71 6.43 -6.67 -13.73
C LEU A 71 7.94 -6.51 -13.45
N LEU A 72 8.70 -7.59 -13.48
CA LEU A 72 10.16 -7.54 -13.36
C LEU A 72 10.78 -6.75 -14.51
N GLY A 73 10.31 -6.95 -15.74
CA GLY A 73 10.72 -6.17 -16.92
C GLY A 73 10.41 -4.68 -16.75
N THR A 74 9.21 -4.35 -16.28
CA THR A 74 8.79 -2.98 -15.97
C THR A 74 9.71 -2.35 -14.92
N MET A 75 10.00 -3.06 -13.83
CA MET A 75 10.93 -2.61 -12.79
C MET A 75 12.34 -2.39 -13.33
N SER A 76 12.83 -3.29 -14.18
CA SER A 76 14.18 -3.20 -14.74
C SER A 76 14.42 -1.96 -15.60
N ALA A 77 13.34 -1.38 -16.19
CA ALA A 77 13.43 -0.14 -16.95
C ALA A 77 13.66 1.11 -16.06
N ALA A 78 13.48 0.97 -14.75
CA ALA A 78 13.76 2.00 -13.75
C ALA A 78 15.12 1.80 -13.05
N MET A 79 15.86 0.75 -13.40
CA MET A 79 17.15 0.38 -12.79
C MET A 79 18.28 0.48 -13.82
N ASP A 80 19.44 0.92 -13.37
CA ASP A 80 20.61 1.16 -14.22
C ASP A 80 21.49 -0.11 -14.31
N PHE A 81 20.89 -1.20 -14.82
CA PHE A 81 21.60 -2.45 -15.10
C PHE A 81 21.48 -2.82 -16.59
N PRO A 82 22.57 -3.35 -17.21
CA PRO A 82 22.54 -3.80 -18.60
C PRO A 82 21.47 -4.86 -18.85
N LEU A 83 20.80 -4.78 -20.00
CA LEU A 83 19.76 -5.73 -20.38
C LEU A 83 20.26 -7.17 -20.42
N GLU A 84 21.48 -7.38 -20.90
CA GLU A 84 22.12 -8.70 -21.03
C GLU A 84 22.27 -9.39 -19.67
N GLU A 85 22.59 -8.62 -18.62
CA GLU A 85 22.70 -9.15 -17.25
C GLU A 85 21.34 -9.62 -16.75
N TRP A 86 20.29 -8.82 -16.95
CA TRP A 86 18.92 -9.21 -16.61
C TRP A 86 18.50 -10.50 -17.30
N LEU A 87 18.73 -10.60 -18.62
CA LEU A 87 18.34 -11.78 -19.41
C LEU A 87 19.17 -13.01 -19.03
N SER A 88 20.46 -12.84 -18.72
CA SER A 88 21.33 -13.93 -18.26
C SER A 88 20.82 -14.51 -16.93
N VAL A 89 20.51 -13.64 -15.96
CA VAL A 89 19.98 -14.06 -14.66
C VAL A 89 18.59 -14.70 -14.82
N LEU A 90 17.71 -14.08 -15.61
CA LEU A 90 16.38 -14.61 -15.86
C LEU A 90 16.43 -16.05 -16.35
N ASN A 91 17.27 -16.35 -17.35
CA ASN A 91 17.42 -17.70 -17.91
C ASN A 91 17.87 -18.75 -16.88
N GLN A 92 18.59 -18.35 -15.83
CA GLN A 92 19.06 -19.27 -14.79
C GLN A 92 17.95 -19.65 -13.80
N PHE A 93 16.96 -18.76 -13.58
CA PHE A 93 15.97 -18.91 -12.51
C PHE A 93 14.58 -19.30 -13.01
N VAL A 94 14.28 -19.16 -14.30
CA VAL A 94 12.99 -19.59 -14.83
C VAL A 94 12.91 -21.12 -14.97
N PRO A 95 11.74 -21.73 -14.88
CA PRO A 95 11.57 -23.16 -15.09
C PRO A 95 12.02 -23.58 -16.49
N LYS A 96 12.66 -24.76 -16.58
CA LYS A 96 13.11 -25.32 -17.85
C LYS A 96 11.96 -25.44 -18.85
N GLY A 97 12.23 -25.00 -20.09
CA GLY A 97 11.25 -24.99 -21.17
C GLY A 97 10.32 -23.77 -21.17
N THR A 98 10.55 -22.79 -20.27
CA THR A 98 9.81 -21.53 -20.24
C THR A 98 10.72 -20.33 -20.50
N GLU A 99 11.97 -20.54 -20.89
CA GLU A 99 12.98 -19.49 -21.03
C GLU A 99 12.54 -18.44 -22.05
N GLU A 100 12.05 -18.86 -23.22
CA GLU A 100 11.66 -17.95 -24.29
C GLU A 100 10.42 -17.14 -23.92
N ILE A 101 9.40 -17.76 -23.33
CA ILE A 101 8.19 -17.03 -22.92
C ILE A 101 8.47 -16.01 -21.79
N ASN A 102 9.37 -16.35 -20.86
CA ASN A 102 9.78 -15.42 -19.81
C ASN A 102 10.65 -14.29 -20.37
N ARG A 103 11.52 -14.58 -21.35
CA ARG A 103 12.27 -13.54 -22.08
C ARG A 103 11.34 -12.55 -22.78
N GLN A 104 10.34 -13.06 -23.48
CA GLN A 104 9.33 -12.20 -24.16
C GLN A 104 8.55 -11.38 -23.16
N ALA A 105 8.10 -11.99 -22.06
CA ALA A 105 7.39 -11.30 -20.98
C ALA A 105 8.22 -10.16 -20.36
N PHE A 106 9.51 -10.42 -20.10
CA PHE A 106 10.42 -9.42 -19.56
C PHE A 106 10.58 -8.23 -20.52
N LEU A 107 10.84 -8.52 -21.80
CA LEU A 107 10.98 -7.46 -22.81
C LEU A 107 9.71 -6.68 -23.02
N LEU A 108 8.55 -7.34 -22.99
CA LEU A 108 7.25 -6.68 -23.09
C LEU A 108 7.03 -5.67 -21.95
N GLY A 109 7.40 -6.02 -20.70
CA GLY A 109 7.32 -5.10 -19.56
C GLY A 109 8.21 -3.86 -19.74
N ARG A 110 9.44 -4.02 -20.24
CA ARG A 110 10.34 -2.91 -20.55
C ARG A 110 9.79 -2.02 -21.65
N GLU A 111 9.38 -2.61 -22.76
CA GLU A 111 8.81 -1.89 -23.90
C GLU A 111 7.56 -1.09 -23.51
N TRP A 112 6.73 -1.66 -22.63
CA TRP A 112 5.55 -0.98 -22.12
C TRP A 112 5.91 0.31 -21.38
N VAL A 113 6.94 0.28 -20.52
CA VAL A 113 7.43 1.47 -19.80
C VAL A 113 7.97 2.52 -20.78
N GLU A 114 8.79 2.09 -21.74
CA GLU A 114 9.37 2.99 -22.74
C GLU A 114 8.26 3.70 -23.56
N LYS A 115 7.25 2.97 -23.98
CA LYS A 115 6.08 3.54 -24.67
C LYS A 115 5.31 4.52 -23.77
N THR A 116 5.03 4.13 -22.53
CA THR A 116 4.30 4.97 -21.58
C THR A 116 5.04 6.27 -21.24
N ARG A 117 6.37 6.23 -21.19
CA ARG A 117 7.19 7.44 -21.00
C ARG A 117 7.18 8.38 -22.18
N LEU A 118 6.96 7.87 -23.40
CA LEU A 118 6.87 8.68 -24.62
C LEU A 118 5.49 9.31 -24.81
N GLU A 119 4.46 8.74 -24.19
CA GLU A 119 3.13 9.32 -24.20
C GLU A 119 3.12 10.59 -23.36
N PRO A 120 2.67 11.74 -23.89
CA PRO A 120 2.57 12.95 -23.11
C PRO A 120 1.63 12.67 -21.94
N LYS A 121 2.15 12.66 -20.71
CA LYS A 121 1.29 12.74 -19.53
C LYS A 121 0.47 14.01 -19.73
N GLU A 122 -0.84 13.89 -19.94
CA GLU A 122 -1.71 15.04 -19.76
C GLU A 122 -1.30 15.64 -18.43
N ALA A 123 -0.94 16.94 -18.46
CA ALA A 123 -0.43 17.61 -17.28
C ALA A 123 -1.52 17.60 -16.21
N THR A 124 -1.64 16.46 -15.55
CA THR A 124 -2.33 16.38 -14.27
C THR A 124 -1.48 17.28 -13.39
N THR A 125 -1.98 18.49 -13.18
CA THR A 125 -1.41 19.46 -12.26
C THR A 125 -1.07 18.63 -11.03
N VAL A 126 0.22 18.44 -10.74
CA VAL A 126 0.68 17.83 -9.51
C VAL A 126 -0.13 18.54 -8.44
N ARG A 127 -1.17 17.86 -7.97
CA ARG A 127 -1.99 18.37 -6.90
C ARG A 127 -1.00 18.40 -5.75
N ALA A 128 -0.34 19.57 -5.61
CA ALA A 128 0.47 19.82 -4.45
C ALA A 128 -0.37 19.28 -3.31
N LEU A 129 0.20 18.35 -2.54
CA LEU A 129 -0.44 17.90 -1.32
C LEU A 129 -0.74 19.19 -0.55
N GLU A 130 -1.84 19.85 -0.91
CA GLU A 130 -2.46 20.80 -0.03
C GLU A 130 -2.64 19.97 1.22
N GLN A 131 -1.82 20.28 2.21
CA GLN A 131 -1.94 19.70 3.53
C GLN A 131 -3.42 19.75 3.82
N GLN A 132 -4.06 18.58 3.75
CA GLN A 132 -5.50 18.50 4.00
C GLN A 132 -5.71 19.30 5.26
N PRO A 133 -6.62 20.28 5.26
CA PRO A 133 -6.81 21.13 6.40
C PRO A 133 -6.93 20.21 7.60
N VAL A 134 -6.08 20.45 8.61
CA VAL A 134 -5.99 19.65 9.83
C VAL A 134 -7.41 19.26 10.19
N GLN A 135 -7.72 17.97 10.00
CA GLN A 135 -9.07 17.47 10.24
C GLN A 135 -9.49 17.94 11.63
N PRO A 136 -10.72 18.39 11.83
CA PRO A 136 -11.15 18.90 13.12
C PRO A 136 -10.72 17.89 14.17
N LYS A 137 -10.11 18.36 15.28
CA LYS A 137 -9.59 17.51 16.34
C LYS A 137 -10.64 16.47 16.72
N ILE A 138 -10.50 15.29 16.17
CA ILE A 138 -11.36 14.16 16.52
C ILE A 138 -10.92 13.77 17.92
N ASN A 139 -11.82 13.86 18.89
CA ASN A 139 -11.52 13.33 20.22
C ASN A 139 -11.36 11.82 20.09
N VAL A 140 -10.14 11.35 20.27
CA VAL A 140 -9.79 9.94 20.17
C VAL A 140 -9.56 9.37 21.56
N ARG A 141 -10.29 8.32 21.89
CA ARG A 141 -10.05 7.54 23.10
C ARG A 141 -9.48 6.18 22.72
N LEU A 142 -8.33 5.83 23.27
CA LEU A 142 -7.81 4.47 23.20
C LEU A 142 -8.25 3.66 24.42
N GLU A 143 -8.85 2.52 24.15
CA GLU A 143 -9.15 1.50 25.15
C GLU A 143 -8.08 0.40 25.05
N ILE A 144 -7.40 0.13 26.15
CA ILE A 144 -6.31 -0.82 26.21
C ILE A 144 -6.64 -1.89 27.22
N THR A 145 -6.79 -3.13 26.73
CA THR A 145 -6.94 -4.32 27.57
C THR A 145 -5.55 -4.78 28.01
N ARG A 146 -5.17 -4.36 29.22
CA ARG A 146 -3.80 -4.54 29.74
C ARG A 146 -3.36 -6.00 29.76
N GLU A 147 -4.26 -6.92 30.12
CA GLU A 147 -4.02 -8.35 30.25
C GLU A 147 -3.67 -9.02 28.90
N TRP A 148 -4.10 -8.38 27.80
CA TRP A 148 -3.85 -8.87 26.44
C TRP A 148 -2.58 -8.31 25.83
N CYS A 149 -2.08 -7.17 26.34
CA CYS A 149 -0.87 -6.55 25.82
C CYS A 149 0.36 -7.41 26.13
N LYS A 150 1.09 -7.84 25.10
CA LYS A 150 2.31 -8.65 25.20
C LYS A 150 3.60 -7.84 25.05
N SER A 151 3.55 -6.53 25.15
CA SER A 151 4.74 -5.66 25.08
C SER A 151 5.55 -5.81 23.78
N CYS A 152 4.89 -6.17 22.67
CA CYS A 152 5.57 -6.44 21.40
C CYS A 152 6.07 -5.18 20.68
N ASP A 153 5.71 -3.99 21.16
CA ASP A 153 6.17 -2.67 20.68
C ASP A 153 5.80 -2.32 19.23
N ILE A 154 5.02 -3.18 18.54
CA ILE A 154 4.62 -2.98 17.14
C ILE A 154 3.81 -1.70 16.99
N CYS A 155 2.80 -1.49 17.84
CA CYS A 155 1.94 -0.31 17.81
C CYS A 155 2.69 0.99 18.08
N VAL A 156 3.72 0.98 18.93
CA VAL A 156 4.57 2.13 19.23
C VAL A 156 5.45 2.48 18.04
N LYS A 157 6.12 1.47 17.45
CA LYS A 157 7.07 1.65 16.34
C LYS A 157 6.37 2.09 15.05
N LEU A 158 5.16 1.58 14.81
CA LEU A 158 4.44 1.84 13.57
C LEU A 158 3.42 2.99 13.69
N CYS A 159 3.35 3.67 14.85
CA CYS A 159 2.54 4.87 15.00
C CYS A 159 3.12 6.02 14.16
N PRO A 160 2.41 6.55 13.14
CA PRO A 160 2.90 7.65 12.30
C PRO A 160 3.19 8.91 13.12
N GLU A 161 2.32 9.20 14.09
CA GLU A 161 2.40 10.39 14.94
C GLU A 161 3.29 10.18 16.18
N ARG A 162 3.81 8.97 16.38
CA ARG A 162 4.63 8.61 17.54
C ARG A 162 4.00 9.00 18.88
N CYS A 163 2.68 8.95 18.95
CA CYS A 163 1.89 9.33 20.12
C CYS A 163 1.73 8.21 21.15
N LEU A 164 2.33 7.04 20.91
CA LEU A 164 2.31 5.88 21.82
C LEU A 164 3.69 5.63 22.42
N ASP A 165 3.73 5.09 23.63
CA ASP A 165 4.92 4.47 24.24
C ASP A 165 4.51 3.28 25.13
N LEU A 166 5.49 2.64 25.78
CA LEU A 166 5.26 1.63 26.79
C LEU A 166 5.41 2.26 28.18
N ASP A 167 4.51 1.93 29.09
CA ASP A 167 4.61 2.37 30.49
C ASP A 167 5.69 1.59 31.27
N GLU A 168 5.83 1.85 32.57
CA GLU A 168 6.81 1.17 33.44
C GLU A 168 6.60 -0.34 33.53
N GLN A 169 5.37 -0.82 33.30
CA GLN A 169 5.01 -2.23 33.24
C GLN A 169 5.13 -2.81 31.83
N GLN A 170 5.72 -2.04 30.89
CA GLN A 170 5.85 -2.43 29.49
C GLN A 170 4.51 -2.62 28.77
N ILE A 171 3.43 -1.95 29.22
CA ILE A 171 2.13 -1.95 28.57
C ILE A 171 2.00 -0.68 27.73
N VAL A 172 1.42 -0.81 26.52
CA VAL A 172 1.21 0.34 25.64
C VAL A 172 0.31 1.38 26.31
N ARG A 173 0.65 2.66 26.11
CA ARG A 173 -0.18 3.81 26.52
C ARG A 173 -0.15 4.91 25.48
N LEU A 174 -1.17 5.74 25.49
CA LEU A 174 -1.21 6.97 24.70
C LEU A 174 -0.50 8.09 25.49
N LYS A 175 0.72 8.43 25.09
CA LYS A 175 1.52 9.47 25.75
C LYS A 175 1.16 10.87 25.33
N ASP A 176 0.76 11.03 24.06
CA ASP A 176 0.35 12.31 23.48
C ASP A 176 -1.02 12.20 22.78
N PRO A 177 -2.10 12.43 23.54
CA PRO A 177 -3.45 12.40 22.96
C PRO A 177 -3.69 13.48 21.91
N ALA A 178 -2.99 14.62 21.99
CA ALA A 178 -3.17 15.72 21.07
C ALA A 178 -2.60 15.45 19.67
N ALA A 179 -1.58 14.59 19.60
CA ALA A 179 -0.99 14.16 18.34
C ALA A 179 -1.74 12.99 17.70
N CYS A 180 -2.61 12.29 18.42
CA CYS A 180 -3.29 11.11 17.90
C CYS A 180 -4.35 11.49 16.85
N THR A 181 -4.18 10.99 15.62
CA THR A 181 -5.12 11.22 14.50
C THR A 181 -6.24 10.20 14.43
N GLY A 182 -6.26 9.19 15.30
CA GLY A 182 -7.28 8.12 15.26
C GLY A 182 -7.16 7.19 14.06
N CYS A 183 -5.99 7.07 13.44
CA CYS A 183 -5.76 6.31 12.22
C CYS A 183 -5.98 4.78 12.36
N ARG A 184 -6.13 4.28 13.58
CA ARG A 184 -6.40 2.88 13.94
C ARG A 184 -5.28 1.88 13.56
N ILE A 185 -4.12 2.31 13.10
CA ILE A 185 -3.01 1.42 12.76
C ILE A 185 -2.60 0.57 13.96
N CYS A 186 -2.54 1.15 15.17
CA CYS A 186 -2.21 0.44 16.40
C CYS A 186 -3.23 -0.66 16.75
N GLU A 187 -4.52 -0.44 16.47
CA GLU A 187 -5.57 -1.43 16.67
C GLU A 187 -5.45 -2.58 15.65
N TRP A 188 -5.20 -2.25 14.38
CA TRP A 188 -5.14 -3.27 13.32
C TRP A 188 -3.89 -4.14 13.37
N LEU A 189 -2.78 -3.58 13.83
CA LEU A 189 -1.51 -4.29 13.91
C LEU A 189 -1.30 -5.02 15.23
N CYS A 190 -2.21 -4.84 16.20
CA CYS A 190 -2.11 -5.55 17.47
C CYS A 190 -2.47 -7.03 17.29
N PRO A 191 -1.51 -7.97 17.39
CA PRO A 191 -1.79 -9.39 17.19
C PRO A 191 -2.71 -9.99 18.27
N ASP A 192 -2.72 -9.38 19.46
CA ASP A 192 -3.52 -9.83 20.62
C ASP A 192 -4.79 -9.00 20.82
N PHE A 193 -5.13 -8.11 19.88
CA PHE A 193 -6.33 -7.24 19.93
C PHE A 193 -6.47 -6.41 21.22
N ALA A 194 -5.35 -6.07 21.83
CA ALA A 194 -5.29 -5.37 23.10
C ALA A 194 -5.67 -3.88 23.00
N ILE A 195 -5.82 -3.33 21.80
CA ILE A 195 -6.10 -1.89 21.57
C ILE A 195 -7.38 -1.75 20.76
N ALA A 196 -8.30 -0.92 21.25
CA ALA A 196 -9.44 -0.43 20.49
C ALA A 196 -9.41 1.11 20.41
N VAL A 197 -9.70 1.65 19.22
CA VAL A 197 -9.69 3.09 18.94
C VAL A 197 -11.13 3.59 18.78
N HIS A 198 -11.56 4.48 19.67
CA HIS A 198 -12.87 5.08 19.65
C HIS A 198 -12.79 6.54 19.20
N HIS A 199 -13.64 6.91 18.26
CA HIS A 199 -13.86 8.30 17.87
C HIS A 199 -15.04 8.85 18.65
N GLU A 200 -14.80 9.82 19.52
CA GLU A 200 -15.86 10.51 20.24
C GLU A 200 -16.42 11.62 19.35
N ASN A 201 -17.57 11.37 18.73
CA ASN A 201 -18.31 12.41 18.05
C ASN A 201 -18.86 13.38 19.10
N SER A 202 -18.60 14.66 18.96
CA SER A 202 -19.12 15.74 19.82
C SER A 202 -20.59 16.04 19.59
N THR A 203 -21.45 15.02 19.39
CA THR A 203 -22.90 15.16 19.30
C THR A 203 -23.60 13.95 19.91
N ALA A 204 -23.58 13.85 21.24
CA ALA A 204 -24.66 13.18 21.95
C ALA A 204 -25.37 14.24 22.76
N THR A 205 -26.32 14.93 22.15
CA THR A 205 -27.38 15.65 22.87
C THR A 205 -28.16 14.59 23.64
N GLU A 206 -28.12 14.68 24.95
CA GLU A 206 -28.97 13.92 25.83
C GLU A 206 -30.42 14.00 25.36
N VAL A 207 -31.02 12.90 24.98
CA VAL A 207 -32.46 12.75 24.97
C VAL A 207 -32.82 12.07 26.28
N SER A 208 -33.11 12.92 27.27
CA SER A 208 -33.83 12.54 28.47
C SER A 208 -35.29 12.24 28.11
N ALA A 209 -35.75 11.06 28.45
CA ALA A 209 -37.14 10.81 28.87
C ALA A 209 -37.18 9.52 29.69
#